data_5f8b522d04c60b6c68040d59e1bf4e8f
#
_entry.id   5f8b522d04c60b6c68040d59e1bf4e8f
#
_cell.length_a   1.000
_cell.length_b   1.000
_cell.length_c   1.000
_cell.angle_alpha   90.00
_cell.angle_beta   90.00
_cell.angle_gamma   90.00
#
_symmetry.space_group_name_H-M   'P 1'
#
loop_
_entity.id
_entity.type
_entity.pdbx_description
1 polymer ?
#
loop_
_entity_poly.entity_id
_entity_poly.type
_entity_poly.pdbx_seq_one_letter_code
_entity_poly.pdbx_strand_id
1 'polypeptide(L)'
;FCIPHGGGGPGVGPVAAKAHLAPFLPSHPMQQRAFTDALEVKGVTQHTVISAAPYGSPSILPISWAYVRMMGAEGLKAATGAAVLAANYVAVRLREHYPVLYAGDNGLVAHECILDLRPLKEATGIDNNDVAKRLIDYGFHAPTMSFPVPGTLMIEPTESEDLTEIDRFIDAMIAIKEEADAVAAGVWPADDNPLVHAPHTAQSVIEGEWTHAYSRELAVYPLRSLIRGKYWPPVRRVDNAYGDRNLVCACPPVEAFA
;
A
#
# COMPACT_ATOMS: atom_id res chain seq x y z
N PHE A 1 -10.20 2.96 -12.20
CA PHE A 1 -10.05 2.05 -13.36
C PHE A 1 -8.65 2.20 -13.96
N CYS A 2 -7.69 1.40 -13.53
CA CYS A 2 -6.33 1.30 -14.07
C CYS A 2 -5.50 2.61 -14.08
N ILE A 3 -5.77 3.56 -13.22
CA ILE A 3 -4.97 4.78 -13.13
C ILE A 3 -3.68 4.50 -12.36
N PRO A 4 -2.49 4.72 -12.94
CA PRO A 4 -1.22 4.51 -12.26
C PRO A 4 -0.91 5.67 -11.30
N HIS A 5 -1.22 5.51 -10.02
CA HIS A 5 -1.07 6.59 -9.03
C HIS A 5 0.35 6.74 -8.49
N GLY A 6 1.01 5.67 -8.13
CA GLY A 6 2.42 5.71 -7.71
C GLY A 6 2.73 6.60 -6.49
N GLY A 7 1.87 6.56 -5.47
CA GLY A 7 2.11 7.31 -4.22
C GLY A 7 1.72 8.79 -4.29
N GLY A 8 0.59 9.09 -4.88
CA GLY A 8 0.03 10.42 -5.06
C GLY A 8 -0.57 10.56 -6.43
N GLY A 9 0.14 10.60 -7.46
CA GLY A 9 -0.29 10.51 -8.85
C GLY A 9 -1.39 11.48 -9.30
N PRO A 10 -1.72 11.44 -10.60
CA PRO A 10 -2.70 12.36 -11.19
C PRO A 10 -4.11 12.04 -10.74
N GLY A 11 -4.93 13.08 -10.59
CA GLY A 11 -6.34 12.94 -10.20
C GLY A 11 -7.24 13.88 -10.98
N VAL A 12 -8.49 13.45 -11.17
CA VAL A 12 -9.59 14.28 -11.63
C VAL A 12 -10.87 13.81 -10.97
N GLY A 13 -11.65 14.75 -10.43
CA GLY A 13 -12.93 14.46 -9.77
C GLY A 13 -14.00 15.39 -10.30
N PRO A 14 -14.84 14.98 -11.26
CA PRO A 14 -15.96 15.81 -11.72
C PRO A 14 -16.97 16.02 -10.59
N VAL A 15 -17.34 17.28 -10.37
CA VAL A 15 -18.33 17.68 -9.36
C VAL A 15 -19.50 18.34 -10.06
N ALA A 16 -20.70 17.89 -9.74
CA ALA A 16 -21.93 18.52 -10.17
C ALA A 16 -22.66 19.15 -8.98
N ALA A 17 -23.19 20.34 -9.15
CA ALA A 17 -23.92 21.05 -8.12
C ALA A 17 -25.24 21.63 -8.65
N LYS A 18 -26.23 21.76 -7.77
CA LYS A 18 -27.46 22.49 -8.10
C LYS A 18 -27.17 23.96 -8.29
N ALA A 19 -27.98 24.66 -9.12
CA ALA A 19 -27.78 26.07 -9.52
C ALA A 19 -27.60 27.04 -8.34
N HIS A 20 -28.28 26.83 -7.21
CA HIS A 20 -28.17 27.72 -6.04
C HIS A 20 -26.79 27.63 -5.36
N LEU A 21 -25.98 26.57 -5.62
CA LEU A 21 -24.62 26.39 -5.11
C LEU A 21 -23.58 26.99 -6.08
N ALA A 22 -23.95 27.34 -7.30
CA ALA A 22 -23.01 27.84 -8.31
C ALA A 22 -22.14 29.03 -7.82
N PRO A 23 -22.67 30.00 -7.05
CA PRO A 23 -21.87 31.11 -6.53
C PRO A 23 -20.77 30.70 -5.54
N PHE A 24 -20.85 29.50 -4.98
CA PHE A 24 -19.90 28.97 -4.01
C PHE A 24 -18.87 28.00 -4.61
N LEU A 25 -19.00 27.68 -5.90
CA LEU A 25 -18.05 26.81 -6.58
C LEU A 25 -16.69 27.52 -6.73
N PRO A 26 -15.59 26.78 -6.64
CA PRO A 26 -14.28 27.33 -6.91
C PRO A 26 -14.17 27.77 -8.38
N SER A 27 -13.33 28.76 -8.62
CA SER A 27 -13.02 29.23 -9.96
C SER A 27 -11.50 29.31 -10.17
N HIS A 28 -11.08 29.51 -11.40
CA HIS A 28 -9.66 29.66 -11.72
C HIS A 28 -9.49 30.78 -12.75
N PRO A 29 -8.46 31.66 -12.60
CA PRO A 29 -8.25 32.78 -13.55
C PRO A 29 -8.10 32.32 -15.01
N MET A 30 -7.57 31.14 -15.24
CA MET A 30 -7.41 30.57 -16.59
C MET A 30 -8.71 30.06 -17.22
N GLN A 31 -9.79 29.93 -16.45
CA GLN A 31 -11.10 29.47 -16.91
C GLN A 31 -12.07 30.55 -17.33
N GLN A 32 -11.73 31.81 -17.06
CA GLN A 32 -12.66 32.95 -17.15
C GLN A 32 -13.37 33.15 -18.49
N ARG A 33 -12.84 32.60 -19.60
CA ARG A 33 -13.43 32.78 -20.94
C ARG A 33 -14.29 31.64 -21.45
N ALA A 34 -14.03 30.40 -21.00
CA ALA A 34 -14.70 29.21 -21.56
C ALA A 34 -15.99 28.82 -20.79
N PHE A 35 -16.09 29.18 -19.52
CA PHE A 35 -17.20 28.78 -18.66
C PHE A 35 -18.20 29.89 -18.36
N THR A 36 -17.79 31.17 -18.37
CA THR A 36 -18.66 32.29 -18.09
C THR A 36 -19.63 32.63 -19.23
N ASP A 37 -19.25 32.31 -20.47
CA ASP A 37 -20.12 32.51 -21.65
C ASP A 37 -21.23 31.45 -21.75
N ALA A 38 -21.03 30.28 -21.12
CA ALA A 38 -22.03 29.21 -21.10
C ALA A 38 -22.95 29.21 -19.86
N LEU A 39 -22.50 29.80 -18.77
CA LEU A 39 -23.25 30.00 -17.54
C LEU A 39 -23.09 31.46 -17.14
N GLU A 40 -24.03 32.35 -17.52
CA GLU A 40 -24.17 33.69 -16.93
C GLU A 40 -24.46 33.55 -15.43
N VAL A 41 -23.48 33.15 -14.63
CA VAL A 41 -23.59 33.14 -13.18
C VAL A 41 -23.33 34.57 -12.69
N LYS A 42 -24.38 35.36 -12.69
CA LYS A 42 -24.36 36.71 -12.09
C LYS A 42 -24.04 36.58 -10.61
N GLY A 43 -22.92 37.18 -10.19
CA GLY A 43 -22.61 37.38 -8.76
C GLY A 43 -21.41 36.62 -8.18
N VAL A 44 -20.65 35.87 -8.97
CA VAL A 44 -19.38 35.29 -8.49
C VAL A 44 -18.31 36.39 -8.48
N THR A 45 -18.09 36.97 -7.33
CA THR A 45 -17.15 38.09 -7.16
C THR A 45 -15.79 37.70 -6.59
N GLN A 46 -15.61 36.45 -6.19
CA GLN A 46 -14.34 35.97 -5.66
C GLN A 46 -13.93 34.67 -6.35
N HIS A 47 -12.74 34.67 -6.92
CA HIS A 47 -12.11 33.52 -7.55
C HIS A 47 -11.26 32.79 -6.50
N THR A 48 -11.81 31.74 -5.92
CA THR A 48 -11.06 30.85 -5.03
C THR A 48 -10.44 29.70 -5.84
N VAL A 49 -9.12 29.71 -5.93
CA VAL A 49 -8.35 28.64 -6.60
C VAL A 49 -8.13 27.51 -5.60
N ILE A 50 -8.53 26.28 -5.95
CA ILE A 50 -8.25 25.08 -5.14
C ILE A 50 -6.89 24.48 -5.51
N SER A 51 -6.55 24.48 -6.80
CA SER A 51 -5.29 23.93 -7.29
C SER A 51 -4.76 24.70 -8.48
N ALA A 52 -3.47 24.53 -8.81
CA ALA A 52 -2.87 25.13 -10.00
C ALA A 52 -3.44 24.55 -11.30
N ALA A 53 -3.97 23.32 -11.29
CA ALA A 53 -4.59 22.67 -12.43
C ALA A 53 -6.13 22.82 -12.37
N PRO A 54 -6.73 23.73 -13.16
CA PRO A 54 -8.16 24.07 -13.05
C PRO A 54 -9.09 22.90 -13.37
N TYR A 55 -8.64 21.94 -14.16
CA TYR A 55 -9.41 20.76 -14.56
C TYR A 55 -8.87 19.46 -13.95
N GLY A 56 -7.99 19.56 -12.95
CA GLY A 56 -7.24 18.40 -12.45
C GLY A 56 -6.29 17.84 -13.52
N SER A 57 -6.17 16.52 -13.60
CA SER A 57 -5.36 15.82 -14.61
C SER A 57 -6.26 15.09 -15.62
N PRO A 58 -6.96 15.79 -16.53
CA PRO A 58 -7.98 15.18 -17.39
C PRO A 58 -7.39 14.20 -18.42
N SER A 59 -6.08 14.21 -18.64
CA SER A 59 -5.38 13.26 -19.52
C SER A 59 -5.46 11.80 -19.06
N ILE A 60 -5.86 11.55 -17.80
CA ILE A 60 -6.11 10.18 -17.30
C ILE A 60 -7.46 9.61 -17.74
N LEU A 61 -8.42 10.45 -18.16
CA LEU A 61 -9.75 9.98 -18.57
C LEU A 61 -9.74 8.98 -19.73
N PRO A 62 -8.87 9.09 -20.76
CA PRO A 62 -8.75 8.08 -21.80
C PRO A 62 -8.38 6.69 -21.28
N ILE A 63 -7.63 6.60 -20.17
CA ILE A 63 -7.26 5.31 -19.53
C ILE A 63 -8.52 4.63 -19.00
N SER A 64 -9.31 5.33 -18.21
CA SER A 64 -10.58 4.80 -17.68
C SER A 64 -11.58 4.49 -18.78
N TRP A 65 -11.66 5.34 -19.80
CA TRP A 65 -12.51 5.10 -20.96
C TRP A 65 -12.11 3.83 -21.73
N ALA A 66 -10.82 3.65 -22.01
CA ALA A 66 -10.30 2.46 -22.69
C ALA A 66 -10.58 1.20 -21.85
N TYR A 67 -10.33 1.23 -20.55
CA TYR A 67 -10.61 0.11 -19.64
C TYR A 67 -12.08 -0.30 -19.69
N VAL A 68 -13.00 0.65 -19.55
CA VAL A 68 -14.44 0.38 -19.58
C VAL A 68 -14.88 -0.16 -20.96
N ARG A 69 -14.30 0.37 -22.05
CA ARG A 69 -14.58 -0.10 -23.43
C ARG A 69 -14.06 -1.51 -23.67
N MET A 70 -12.90 -1.86 -23.13
CA MET A 70 -12.30 -3.19 -23.27
C MET A 70 -13.06 -4.24 -22.46
N MET A 71 -13.44 -3.91 -21.22
CA MET A 71 -14.07 -4.85 -20.29
C MET A 71 -15.56 -5.04 -20.59
N GLY A 72 -16.26 -3.99 -20.98
CA GLY A 72 -17.73 -4.00 -21.08
C GLY A 72 -18.40 -4.28 -19.73
N ALA A 73 -19.72 -4.38 -19.72
CA ALA A 73 -20.49 -4.58 -18.48
C ALA A 73 -20.16 -5.93 -17.80
N GLU A 74 -20.08 -7.01 -18.59
CA GLU A 74 -19.80 -8.35 -18.06
C GLU A 74 -18.36 -8.46 -17.54
N GLY A 75 -17.38 -7.88 -18.25
CA GLY A 75 -15.98 -7.87 -17.80
C GLY A 75 -15.81 -7.08 -16.49
N LEU A 76 -16.43 -5.91 -16.36
CA LEU A 76 -16.37 -5.12 -15.12
C LEU A 76 -17.00 -5.86 -13.94
N LYS A 77 -18.14 -6.56 -14.17
CA LYS A 77 -18.79 -7.39 -13.16
C LYS A 77 -17.89 -8.58 -12.76
N ALA A 78 -17.29 -9.24 -13.73
CA ALA A 78 -16.38 -10.36 -13.48
C ALA A 78 -15.14 -9.93 -12.71
N ALA A 79 -14.51 -8.80 -13.09
CA ALA A 79 -13.37 -8.23 -12.38
C ALA A 79 -13.69 -7.91 -10.91
N THR A 80 -14.83 -7.24 -10.67
CA THR A 80 -15.28 -6.95 -9.29
C THR A 80 -15.52 -8.24 -8.51
N GLY A 81 -16.17 -9.23 -9.12
CA GLY A 81 -16.42 -10.54 -8.50
C GLY A 81 -15.11 -11.26 -8.14
N ALA A 82 -14.12 -11.23 -9.03
CA ALA A 82 -12.80 -11.81 -8.78
C ALA A 82 -12.06 -11.11 -7.63
N ALA A 83 -12.09 -9.78 -7.58
CA ALA A 83 -11.48 -9.00 -6.51
C ALA A 83 -12.08 -9.33 -5.14
N VAL A 84 -13.42 -9.37 -5.05
CA VAL A 84 -14.13 -9.75 -3.81
C VAL A 84 -13.82 -11.19 -3.41
N LEU A 85 -13.79 -12.11 -4.37
CA LEU A 85 -13.46 -13.51 -4.11
C LEU A 85 -12.03 -13.67 -3.59
N ALA A 86 -11.06 -13.00 -4.22
CA ALA A 86 -9.65 -13.03 -3.83
C ALA A 86 -9.44 -12.50 -2.41
N ALA A 87 -10.04 -11.36 -2.06
CA ALA A 87 -9.95 -10.79 -0.71
C ALA A 87 -10.57 -11.73 0.36
N ASN A 88 -11.72 -12.35 0.05
CA ASN A 88 -12.36 -13.32 0.94
C ASN A 88 -11.54 -14.61 1.08
N TYR A 89 -10.90 -15.07 0.01
CA TYR A 89 -10.01 -16.22 0.06
C TYR A 89 -8.83 -15.97 1.01
N VAL A 90 -8.18 -14.80 0.89
CA VAL A 90 -7.13 -14.38 1.83
C VAL A 90 -7.65 -14.33 3.26
N ALA A 91 -8.79 -13.67 3.48
CA ALA A 91 -9.40 -13.54 4.81
C ALA A 91 -9.69 -14.91 5.46
N VAL A 92 -10.25 -15.85 4.71
CA VAL A 92 -10.57 -17.19 5.21
C VAL A 92 -9.30 -17.97 5.55
N ARG A 93 -8.28 -17.90 4.69
CA ARG A 93 -7.03 -18.64 4.87
C ARG A 93 -6.17 -18.10 6.03
N LEU A 94 -6.25 -16.78 6.30
CA LEU A 94 -5.42 -16.14 7.33
C LEU A 94 -6.13 -15.95 8.69
N ARG A 95 -7.44 -16.15 8.80
CA ARG A 95 -8.22 -15.86 10.03
C ARG A 95 -7.76 -16.64 11.27
N GLU A 96 -7.21 -17.83 11.11
CA GLU A 96 -6.67 -18.63 12.21
C GLU A 96 -5.28 -18.13 12.69
N HIS A 97 -4.63 -17.28 11.91
CA HIS A 97 -3.31 -16.73 12.20
C HIS A 97 -3.37 -15.26 12.61
N TYR A 98 -4.28 -14.51 11.99
CA TYR A 98 -4.48 -13.07 12.21
C TYR A 98 -5.97 -12.75 12.26
N PRO A 99 -6.46 -12.03 13.27
CA PRO A 99 -7.85 -11.58 13.28
C PRO A 99 -8.16 -10.69 12.07
N VAL A 100 -9.31 -10.95 11.43
CA VAL A 100 -9.88 -10.05 10.41
C VAL A 100 -10.71 -9.00 11.15
N LEU A 101 -10.30 -7.72 11.04
CA LEU A 101 -10.86 -6.67 11.89
C LEU A 101 -12.29 -6.28 11.49
N TYR A 102 -12.57 -6.19 10.19
CA TYR A 102 -13.88 -5.81 9.69
C TYR A 102 -14.43 -6.87 8.75
N ALA A 103 -15.64 -7.33 9.04
CA ALA A 103 -16.39 -8.23 8.19
C ALA A 103 -17.88 -7.89 8.29
N GLY A 104 -18.65 -8.24 7.27
CA GLY A 104 -20.11 -8.18 7.32
C GLY A 104 -20.71 -9.25 8.23
N ASP A 105 -22.04 -9.21 8.42
CA ASP A 105 -22.79 -10.12 9.31
C ASP A 105 -22.59 -11.62 8.98
N ASN A 106 -22.27 -11.93 7.73
CA ASN A 106 -21.96 -13.30 7.24
C ASN A 106 -20.48 -13.66 7.32
N GLY A 107 -19.61 -12.81 7.91
CA GLY A 107 -18.19 -13.02 8.02
C GLY A 107 -17.40 -12.81 6.73
N LEU A 108 -18.01 -12.20 5.70
CA LEU A 108 -17.36 -11.87 4.42
C LEU A 108 -16.82 -10.43 4.44
N VAL A 109 -15.73 -10.23 3.70
CA VAL A 109 -15.13 -8.90 3.44
C VAL A 109 -15.52 -8.43 2.02
N ALA A 110 -15.24 -7.16 1.72
CA ALA A 110 -15.42 -6.60 0.37
C ALA A 110 -14.22 -6.98 -0.53
N HIS A 111 -13.64 -6.03 -1.24
CA HIS A 111 -12.47 -6.25 -2.11
C HIS A 111 -11.14 -6.16 -1.38
N GLU A 112 -11.15 -5.83 -0.11
CA GLU A 112 -9.98 -5.73 0.76
C GLU A 112 -10.23 -6.41 2.10
N CYS A 113 -9.14 -6.88 2.71
CA CYS A 113 -9.14 -7.57 3.99
C CYS A 113 -8.23 -6.82 4.96
N ILE A 114 -8.75 -6.44 6.13
CA ILE A 114 -7.98 -5.77 7.18
C ILE A 114 -7.56 -6.79 8.22
N LEU A 115 -6.27 -7.09 8.30
CA LEU A 115 -5.69 -7.94 9.33
C LEU A 115 -5.26 -7.10 10.53
N ASP A 116 -5.67 -7.52 11.72
CA ASP A 116 -5.29 -6.89 12.98
C ASP A 116 -4.04 -7.55 13.56
N LEU A 117 -2.92 -6.81 13.59
CA LEU A 117 -1.65 -7.28 14.11
C LEU A 117 -1.38 -6.81 15.56
N ARG A 118 -2.31 -6.09 16.18
CA ARG A 118 -2.15 -5.66 17.58
C ARG A 118 -2.03 -6.82 18.56
N PRO A 119 -2.84 -7.90 18.45
CA PRO A 119 -2.66 -9.08 19.28
C PRO A 119 -1.31 -9.78 19.07
N LEU A 120 -0.80 -9.80 17.81
CA LEU A 120 0.54 -10.31 17.53
C LEU A 120 1.59 -9.50 18.29
N LYS A 121 1.53 -8.18 18.20
CA LYS A 121 2.46 -7.28 18.89
C LYS A 121 2.42 -7.47 20.42
N GLU A 122 1.24 -7.59 21.01
CA GLU A 122 1.08 -7.83 22.45
C GLU A 122 1.72 -9.16 22.89
N ALA A 123 1.58 -10.20 22.06
CA ALA A 123 2.07 -11.53 22.39
C ALA A 123 3.57 -11.73 22.13
N THR A 124 4.13 -11.07 21.12
CA THR A 124 5.47 -11.38 20.60
C THR A 124 6.42 -10.18 20.60
N GLY A 125 5.93 -8.97 20.74
CA GLY A 125 6.68 -7.72 20.51
C GLY A 125 6.84 -7.33 19.04
N ILE A 126 6.50 -8.21 18.09
CA ILE A 126 6.61 -7.98 16.64
C ILE A 126 5.41 -7.18 16.15
N ASP A 127 5.66 -6.05 15.50
CA ASP A 127 4.60 -5.19 15.01
C ASP A 127 4.38 -5.26 13.49
N ASN A 128 3.40 -4.51 13.01
CA ASN A 128 3.05 -4.50 11.58
C ASN A 128 4.17 -3.95 10.69
N ASN A 129 5.07 -3.10 11.21
CA ASN A 129 6.22 -2.65 10.46
C ASN A 129 7.26 -3.78 10.30
N ASP A 130 7.47 -4.58 11.34
CA ASP A 130 8.36 -5.74 11.27
C ASP A 130 7.85 -6.76 10.25
N VAL A 131 6.55 -7.07 10.29
CA VAL A 131 5.89 -7.95 9.31
C VAL A 131 6.02 -7.39 7.90
N ALA A 132 5.76 -6.10 7.70
CA ALA A 132 5.87 -5.46 6.39
C ALA A 132 7.31 -5.51 5.84
N LYS A 133 8.31 -5.27 6.68
CA LYS A 133 9.72 -5.37 6.28
C LYS A 133 10.13 -6.81 5.99
N ARG A 134 9.62 -7.77 6.76
CA ARG A 134 9.90 -9.18 6.51
C ARG A 134 9.27 -9.69 5.22
N LEU A 135 8.08 -9.19 4.84
CA LEU A 135 7.45 -9.48 3.54
C LEU A 135 8.34 -9.13 2.35
N ILE A 136 9.19 -8.10 2.47
CA ILE A 136 10.17 -7.77 1.42
C ILE A 136 11.15 -8.92 1.18
N ASP A 137 11.60 -9.60 2.26
CA ASP A 137 12.47 -10.78 2.13
C ASP A 137 11.77 -11.95 1.43
N TYR A 138 10.42 -12.03 1.56
CA TYR A 138 9.58 -12.98 0.84
C TYR A 138 9.25 -12.54 -0.59
N GLY A 139 9.75 -11.36 -1.01
CA GLY A 139 9.57 -10.84 -2.37
C GLY A 139 8.24 -10.13 -2.59
N PHE A 140 7.65 -9.58 -1.53
CA PHE A 140 6.42 -8.80 -1.62
C PHE A 140 6.67 -7.32 -1.33
N HIS A 141 6.00 -6.45 -2.09
CA HIS A 141 5.73 -5.11 -1.64
C HIS A 141 4.65 -5.18 -0.56
N ALA A 142 4.98 -4.71 0.63
CA ALA A 142 4.07 -4.86 1.77
C ALA A 142 2.72 -4.17 1.54
N PRO A 143 1.62 -4.73 2.07
CA PRO A 143 0.32 -4.08 2.07
C PRO A 143 0.33 -2.74 2.80
N THR A 144 -0.70 -1.92 2.57
CA THR A 144 -0.89 -0.65 3.28
C THR A 144 -0.92 -0.88 4.79
N MET A 145 -0.03 -0.18 5.50
CA MET A 145 0.12 -0.31 6.95
C MET A 145 -0.71 0.71 7.71
N SER A 146 -1.26 0.30 8.86
CA SER A 146 -1.90 1.19 9.83
C SER A 146 -3.05 2.02 9.23
N PHE A 147 -3.79 1.43 8.32
CA PHE A 147 -5.00 1.99 7.73
C PHE A 147 -6.09 0.90 7.62
N PRO A 148 -7.35 1.19 7.98
CA PRO A 148 -7.87 2.43 8.59
C PRO A 148 -7.53 2.61 10.08
N VAL A 149 -6.93 1.61 10.71
CA VAL A 149 -6.60 1.60 12.14
C VAL A 149 -5.11 1.36 12.34
N PRO A 150 -4.44 2.05 13.28
CA PRO A 150 -3.05 1.77 13.63
C PRO A 150 -2.81 0.30 14.00
N GLY A 151 -1.70 -0.27 13.53
CA GLY A 151 -1.32 -1.66 13.83
C GLY A 151 -2.02 -2.71 12.96
N THR A 152 -2.60 -2.31 11.83
CA THR A 152 -3.24 -3.22 10.86
C THR A 152 -2.47 -3.30 9.55
N LEU A 153 -2.80 -4.30 8.74
CA LEU A 153 -2.43 -4.41 7.31
C LEU A 153 -3.70 -4.50 6.48
N MET A 154 -3.81 -3.67 5.45
CA MET A 154 -4.90 -3.71 4.47
C MET A 154 -4.43 -4.43 3.22
N ILE A 155 -5.01 -5.59 2.95
CA ILE A 155 -4.65 -6.46 1.84
C ILE A 155 -5.70 -6.34 0.75
N GLU A 156 -5.28 -5.92 -0.42
CA GLU A 156 -6.12 -5.73 -1.60
C GLU A 156 -5.50 -6.48 -2.79
N PRO A 157 -5.87 -7.76 -3.02
CA PRO A 157 -5.29 -8.55 -4.12
C PRO A 157 -5.80 -8.11 -5.49
N THR A 158 -6.88 -7.35 -5.55
CA THR A 158 -7.59 -6.94 -6.78
C THR A 158 -8.07 -8.12 -7.62
N GLU A 159 -8.43 -7.88 -8.88
CA GLU A 159 -8.72 -8.92 -9.87
C GLU A 159 -7.48 -9.41 -10.62
N SER A 160 -6.33 -8.76 -10.43
CA SER A 160 -5.14 -8.98 -11.26
C SER A 160 -4.19 -10.04 -10.72
N GLU A 161 -4.27 -10.37 -9.44
CA GLU A 161 -3.44 -11.41 -8.85
C GLU A 161 -4.00 -12.81 -9.12
N ASP A 162 -3.17 -13.71 -9.60
CA ASP A 162 -3.55 -15.11 -9.78
C ASP A 162 -3.54 -15.89 -8.46
N LEU A 163 -4.18 -17.05 -8.47
CA LEU A 163 -4.28 -17.89 -7.26
C LEU A 163 -2.91 -18.33 -6.72
N THR A 164 -1.95 -18.58 -7.59
CA THR A 164 -0.60 -18.99 -7.20
C THR A 164 0.12 -17.88 -6.43
N GLU A 165 -0.03 -16.64 -6.88
CA GLU A 165 0.55 -15.47 -6.20
C GLU A 165 -0.17 -15.17 -4.87
N ILE A 166 -1.49 -15.33 -4.83
CA ILE A 166 -2.28 -15.20 -3.60
C ILE A 166 -1.86 -16.28 -2.59
N ASP A 167 -1.72 -17.53 -3.00
CA ASP A 167 -1.25 -18.61 -2.13
C ASP A 167 0.17 -18.36 -1.65
N ARG A 168 1.07 -17.88 -2.51
CA ARG A 168 2.44 -17.49 -2.13
C ARG A 168 2.45 -16.40 -1.05
N PHE A 169 1.57 -15.42 -1.15
CA PHE A 169 1.40 -14.37 -0.14
C PHE A 169 0.87 -14.93 1.19
N ILE A 170 -0.13 -15.80 1.13
CA ILE A 170 -0.69 -16.45 2.31
C ILE A 170 0.37 -17.29 3.03
N ASP A 171 1.13 -18.08 2.29
CA ASP A 171 2.22 -18.90 2.85
C ASP A 171 3.30 -18.01 3.51
N ALA A 172 3.64 -16.87 2.90
CA ALA A 172 4.55 -15.92 3.50
C ALA A 172 4.01 -15.34 4.81
N MET A 173 2.74 -14.96 4.87
CA MET A 173 2.12 -14.44 6.08
C MET A 173 2.07 -15.49 7.20
N ILE A 174 1.75 -16.73 6.87
CA ILE A 174 1.77 -17.86 7.84
C ILE A 174 3.18 -18.07 8.38
N ALA A 175 4.19 -18.15 7.51
CA ALA A 175 5.57 -18.33 7.93
C ALA A 175 6.08 -17.18 8.80
N ILE A 176 5.69 -15.91 8.49
CA ILE A 176 6.02 -14.76 9.33
C ILE A 176 5.35 -14.86 10.72
N LYS A 177 4.11 -15.38 10.78
CA LYS A 177 3.46 -15.65 12.07
C LYS A 177 4.23 -16.68 12.89
N GLU A 178 4.69 -17.76 12.26
CA GLU A 178 5.51 -18.80 12.91
C GLU A 178 6.85 -18.23 13.39
N GLU A 179 7.50 -17.36 12.61
CA GLU A 179 8.70 -16.65 13.04
C GLU A 179 8.42 -15.76 14.27
N ALA A 180 7.31 -15.03 14.30
CA ALA A 180 6.93 -14.21 15.45
C ALA A 180 6.63 -15.07 16.70
N ASP A 181 5.96 -16.20 16.53
CA ASP A 181 5.70 -17.14 17.64
C ASP A 181 7.00 -17.75 18.19
N ALA A 182 8.00 -17.98 17.34
CA ALA A 182 9.32 -18.43 17.76
C ALA A 182 10.04 -17.37 18.62
N VAL A 183 9.86 -16.07 18.32
CA VAL A 183 10.36 -14.98 19.19
C VAL A 183 9.66 -15.03 20.55
N ALA A 184 8.34 -15.14 20.59
CA ALA A 184 7.58 -15.25 21.85
C ALA A 184 7.97 -16.49 22.66
N ALA A 185 8.30 -17.59 22.01
CA ALA A 185 8.78 -18.81 22.64
C ALA A 185 10.25 -18.75 23.10
N GLY A 186 10.96 -17.64 22.86
CA GLY A 186 12.36 -17.46 23.24
C GLY A 186 13.36 -18.24 22.40
N VAL A 187 12.96 -18.70 21.20
CA VAL A 187 13.89 -19.33 20.24
C VAL A 187 14.93 -18.32 19.76
N TRP A 188 14.50 -17.08 19.56
CA TRP A 188 15.38 -15.95 19.25
C TRP A 188 15.14 -14.81 20.23
N PRO A 189 16.17 -13.99 20.52
CA PRO A 189 16.01 -12.78 21.30
C PRO A 189 15.04 -11.79 20.64
N ALA A 190 14.35 -10.98 21.44
CA ALA A 190 13.41 -9.98 20.93
C ALA A 190 14.08 -8.92 20.05
N ASP A 191 15.36 -8.63 20.30
CA ASP A 191 16.18 -7.64 19.59
C ASP A 191 17.10 -8.26 18.52
N ASP A 192 17.16 -9.61 18.42
CA ASP A 192 17.97 -10.31 17.42
C ASP A 192 17.21 -11.48 16.80
N ASN A 193 16.38 -11.19 15.81
CA ASN A 193 15.57 -12.16 15.08
C ASN A 193 15.34 -11.70 13.63
N PRO A 194 14.89 -12.58 12.73
CA PRO A 194 14.75 -12.27 11.31
C PRO A 194 13.72 -11.16 11.00
N LEU A 195 12.76 -10.90 11.91
CA LEU A 195 11.72 -9.89 11.68
C LEU A 195 12.24 -8.48 11.98
N VAL A 196 12.89 -8.26 13.12
CA VAL A 196 13.42 -6.93 13.49
C VAL A 196 14.60 -6.50 12.62
N HIS A 197 15.33 -7.45 12.02
CA HIS A 197 16.44 -7.16 11.12
C HIS A 197 16.06 -7.10 9.64
N ALA A 198 14.84 -7.50 9.28
CA ALA A 198 14.35 -7.40 7.91
C ALA A 198 14.25 -5.93 7.42
N PRO A 199 14.43 -5.69 6.12
CA PRO A 199 14.78 -6.65 5.08
C PRO A 199 16.29 -6.91 5.00
N HIS A 200 16.67 -8.10 4.51
CA HIS A 200 18.06 -8.53 4.37
C HIS A 200 18.58 -8.26 2.96
N THR A 201 19.52 -7.33 2.83
CA THR A 201 20.20 -7.07 1.55
C THR A 201 21.27 -8.12 1.28
N ALA A 202 21.65 -8.30 0.01
CA ALA A 202 22.77 -9.18 -0.35
C ALA A 202 24.06 -8.80 0.40
N GLN A 203 24.33 -7.48 0.50
CA GLN A 203 25.49 -6.98 1.24
C GLN A 203 25.46 -7.39 2.70
N SER A 204 24.33 -7.22 3.40
CA SER A 204 24.24 -7.56 4.82
C SER A 204 24.41 -9.05 5.13
N VAL A 205 24.18 -9.91 4.15
CA VAL A 205 24.32 -11.36 4.30
C VAL A 205 25.74 -11.85 3.97
N ILE A 206 26.41 -11.18 3.05
CA ILE A 206 27.74 -11.60 2.55
C ILE A 206 28.87 -11.02 3.39
N GLU A 207 28.73 -9.79 3.86
CA GLU A 207 29.79 -9.07 4.57
C GLU A 207 29.91 -9.52 6.03
N GLY A 208 31.16 -9.70 6.47
CA GLY A 208 31.51 -9.94 7.86
C GLY A 208 31.11 -11.30 8.43
N GLU A 209 31.29 -11.43 9.74
CA GLU A 209 30.82 -12.59 10.48
C GLU A 209 29.33 -12.50 10.74
N TRP A 210 28.66 -13.65 10.68
CA TRP A 210 27.24 -13.73 11.01
C TRP A 210 27.08 -13.99 12.51
N THR A 211 26.72 -12.97 13.25
CA THR A 211 26.60 -13.04 14.72
C THR A 211 25.15 -13.13 15.20
N HIS A 212 24.19 -13.16 14.28
CA HIS A 212 22.77 -13.24 14.61
C HIS A 212 22.35 -14.60 15.18
N ALA A 213 21.33 -14.61 16.03
CA ALA A 213 20.76 -15.80 16.64
C ALA A 213 20.04 -16.73 15.64
N TYR A 214 19.85 -16.30 14.41
CA TYR A 214 19.24 -17.07 13.32
C TYR A 214 20.23 -17.27 12.16
N SER A 215 19.98 -18.24 11.29
CA SER A 215 20.91 -18.55 10.20
C SER A 215 20.82 -17.58 9.02
N ARG A 216 21.92 -17.43 8.25
CA ARG A 216 21.92 -16.72 6.96
C ARG A 216 20.89 -17.30 5.98
N GLU A 217 20.72 -18.62 5.99
CA GLU A 217 19.76 -19.31 5.13
C GLU A 217 18.33 -18.86 5.44
N LEU A 218 17.94 -18.81 6.73
CA LEU A 218 16.64 -18.32 7.16
C LEU A 218 16.44 -16.84 6.83
N ALA A 219 17.48 -16.03 6.97
CA ALA A 219 17.42 -14.60 6.58
C ALA A 219 17.00 -14.43 5.13
N VAL A 220 17.59 -15.25 4.23
CA VAL A 220 17.47 -15.09 2.77
C VAL A 220 16.36 -15.95 2.17
N TYR A 221 16.28 -17.21 2.60
CA TYR A 221 15.37 -18.22 2.04
C TYR A 221 14.45 -18.80 3.13
N PRO A 222 13.60 -17.98 3.75
CA PRO A 222 12.68 -18.48 4.77
C PRO A 222 11.72 -19.54 4.22
N LEU A 223 11.42 -19.51 2.91
CA LEU A 223 10.72 -20.56 2.19
C LEU A 223 11.58 -21.07 1.03
N ARG A 224 11.56 -22.39 0.79
CA ARG A 224 12.33 -23.04 -0.30
C ARG A 224 11.94 -22.54 -1.69
N SER A 225 10.70 -22.09 -1.87
CA SER A 225 10.21 -21.50 -3.12
C SER A 225 11.02 -20.26 -3.57
N LEU A 226 11.59 -19.53 -2.61
CA LEU A 226 12.38 -18.32 -2.87
C LEU A 226 13.75 -18.60 -3.52
N ILE A 227 14.26 -19.82 -3.46
CA ILE A 227 15.59 -20.15 -4.02
C ILE A 227 15.64 -19.87 -5.54
N ARG A 228 14.52 -20.01 -6.25
CA ARG A 228 14.45 -19.83 -7.71
C ARG A 228 14.12 -18.42 -8.16
N GLY A 229 13.61 -17.56 -7.26
CA GLY A 229 13.10 -16.23 -7.61
C GLY A 229 13.30 -15.22 -6.50
N LYS A 230 14.46 -15.23 -5.84
CA LYS A 230 14.75 -14.29 -4.75
C LYS A 230 14.81 -12.86 -5.25
N TYR A 231 13.96 -12.02 -4.66
CA TYR A 231 14.13 -10.56 -4.73
C TYR A 231 15.14 -10.10 -3.67
N TRP A 232 16.15 -9.38 -4.08
CA TRP A 232 17.15 -8.79 -3.20
C TRP A 232 16.83 -7.32 -2.94
N PRO A 233 16.40 -6.94 -1.73
CA PRO A 233 16.14 -5.55 -1.41
C PRO A 233 17.44 -4.75 -1.50
N PRO A 234 17.42 -3.53 -2.09
CA PRO A 234 18.62 -2.70 -2.20
C PRO A 234 18.98 -1.98 -0.90
N VAL A 235 18.05 -1.84 0.03
CA VAL A 235 18.19 -1.06 1.25
C VAL A 235 17.74 -1.87 2.46
N ARG A 236 18.51 -1.83 3.54
CA ARG A 236 18.12 -2.37 4.86
C ARG A 236 17.05 -1.52 5.52
N ARG A 237 16.63 -1.93 6.72
CA ARG A 237 15.69 -1.16 7.54
C ARG A 237 16.18 0.27 7.77
N VAL A 238 15.31 1.23 7.48
CA VAL A 238 15.55 2.65 7.68
C VAL A 238 14.83 3.08 8.96
N ASP A 239 15.48 3.87 9.79
CA ASP A 239 14.85 4.58 10.90
C ASP A 239 14.13 5.84 10.35
N ASN A 240 12.87 5.66 9.99
CA ASN A 240 12.07 6.74 9.43
C ASN A 240 11.89 7.89 10.43
N ALA A 241 11.72 7.58 11.72
CA ALA A 241 11.51 8.60 12.74
C ALA A 241 12.76 9.48 12.93
N TYR A 242 13.94 8.86 12.88
CA TYR A 242 15.20 9.60 12.86
C TYR A 242 15.35 10.45 11.59
N GLY A 243 15.08 9.86 10.42
CA GLY A 243 15.17 10.55 9.13
C GLY A 243 14.27 11.78 9.07
N ASP A 244 13.02 11.65 9.49
CA ASP A 244 12.03 12.74 9.50
C ASP A 244 12.43 13.90 10.42
N ARG A 245 13.13 13.61 11.51
CA ARG A 245 13.61 14.62 12.47
C ARG A 245 14.97 15.20 12.11
N ASN A 246 15.73 14.55 11.25
CA ASN A 246 17.09 14.91 10.89
C ASN A 246 17.22 15.02 9.37
N LEU A 247 16.42 15.91 8.79
CA LEU A 247 16.43 16.16 7.34
C LEU A 247 17.80 16.68 6.89
N VAL A 248 18.37 16.02 5.88
CA VAL A 248 19.59 16.49 5.20
C VAL A 248 19.18 16.94 3.80
N CYS A 249 19.25 18.25 3.55
CA CYS A 249 19.06 18.80 2.22
C CYS A 249 20.39 18.81 1.47
N ALA A 250 20.48 18.04 0.40
CA ALA A 250 21.62 18.04 -0.52
C ALA A 250 21.45 19.01 -1.70
N CYS A 251 20.42 19.87 -1.66
CA CYS A 251 20.20 20.87 -2.68
C CYS A 251 21.33 21.93 -2.64
N PRO A 252 21.97 22.24 -3.77
CA PRO A 252 22.92 23.35 -3.81
C PRO A 252 22.20 24.67 -3.47
N PRO A 253 22.88 25.61 -2.82
CA PRO A 253 22.31 26.91 -2.54
C PRO A 253 22.00 27.66 -3.84
N VAL A 254 21.02 28.57 -3.80
CA VAL A 254 20.55 29.31 -4.98
C VAL A 254 21.70 30.04 -5.67
N GLU A 255 22.69 30.52 -4.91
CA GLU A 255 23.89 31.19 -5.39
C GLU A 255 24.80 30.31 -6.27
N ALA A 256 24.64 28.98 -6.18
CA ALA A 256 25.38 28.06 -7.05
C ALA A 256 24.88 28.08 -8.52
N PHE A 257 23.74 28.72 -8.77
CA PHE A 257 23.12 28.86 -10.09
C PHE A 257 23.11 30.32 -10.60
N ALA A 258 23.76 31.23 -9.90
CA ALA A 258 23.86 32.65 -10.26
C ALA A 258 25.03 32.93 -11.24
#